data_1b3e68ff470ba65d31e9902b14734238
#
_entry.id   1b3e68ff470ba65d31e9902b14734238
#
_cell.length_a   1.000
_cell.length_b   1.000
_cell.length_c   1.000
_cell.angle_alpha   90.00
_cell.angle_beta   90.00
_cell.angle_gamma   90.00
#
_symmetry.space_group_name_H-M   'P 1'
#
loop_
_entity.id
_entity.type
_entity.pdbx_description
1 polymer ?
#
loop_
_entity_poly.entity_id
_entity_poly.type
_entity_poly.pdbx_seq_one_letter_code
_entity_poly.pdbx_strand_id
1 'polypeptide(L)'
;MKRRLCLAALAAAVAAPASRAEALSGLARVRQRGSLVVGLYHDMPPFHVKGEGIDVQLARALAAQLEVGVSLLPFHADESVADDLRHVVWRGHYLGWGPADVLMHVPVERALMDANPRVRVLAPYYREKVAIARRLDALPVLDSLAALRGRPVAVAGQSLAGWLLIGADGGALRDTLLTHWPDGVAAARALRQGEVVAAAGLASELESVLGADARFAIEPLPAPRAPSEGWAIGCAVKKDAVDLAEALQRAMQSLQGSGQLAAMFQSAGVPWRL
;
A
#
# COMPACT_ATOMS: atom_id res chain seq x y z
N MET A 1 24.65 72.96 -48.46
CA MET A 1 24.67 71.74 -49.31
C MET A 1 25.38 70.60 -48.54
N LYS A 2 24.73 69.66 -47.98
CA LYS A 2 25.27 68.35 -47.58
C LYS A 2 24.04 67.40 -47.31
N ARG A 3 23.89 66.41 -48.19
CA ARG A 3 22.93 65.36 -48.18
C ARG A 3 23.16 64.40 -46.95
N ARG A 4 22.17 64.10 -46.17
CA ARG A 4 22.15 62.99 -45.23
C ARG A 4 21.14 61.97 -45.69
N LEU A 5 21.67 60.90 -46.28
CA LEU A 5 20.89 59.69 -46.49
C LEU A 5 20.64 59.00 -45.14
N CYS A 6 19.40 58.85 -44.79
CA CYS A 6 19.00 57.93 -43.70
C CYS A 6 18.70 56.54 -44.27
N LEU A 7 19.55 55.56 -44.01
CA LEU A 7 19.28 54.14 -44.24
C LEU A 7 18.37 53.64 -43.13
N ALA A 8 17.10 53.33 -43.43
CA ALA A 8 16.21 52.60 -42.57
C ALA A 8 16.45 51.12 -42.77
N ALA A 9 17.12 50.47 -41.82
CA ALA A 9 17.24 49.01 -41.76
C ALA A 9 15.95 48.45 -41.16
N LEU A 10 15.11 47.77 -41.97
CA LEU A 10 13.99 46.98 -41.53
C LEU A 10 14.51 45.66 -40.92
N ALA A 11 14.54 45.55 -39.60
CA ALA A 11 14.78 44.30 -38.90
C ALA A 11 13.45 43.49 -38.90
N ALA A 12 13.33 42.54 -39.83
CA ALA A 12 12.26 41.52 -39.80
C ALA A 12 12.56 40.54 -38.67
N ALA A 13 11.92 40.72 -37.51
CA ALA A 13 11.92 39.73 -36.43
C ALA A 13 11.11 38.53 -36.90
N VAL A 14 11.78 37.45 -37.28
CA VAL A 14 11.17 36.16 -37.50
C VAL A 14 10.75 35.63 -36.11
N ALA A 15 9.49 35.79 -35.78
CA ALA A 15 8.87 35.12 -34.62
C ALA A 15 8.80 33.63 -34.94
N ALA A 16 9.81 32.87 -34.54
CA ALA A 16 9.72 31.41 -34.51
C ALA A 16 8.58 31.03 -33.57
N PRO A 17 7.62 30.22 -33.99
CA PRO A 17 6.62 29.71 -33.06
C PRO A 17 7.36 28.94 -31.97
N ALA A 18 7.27 29.40 -30.73
CA ALA A 18 7.72 28.63 -29.57
C ALA A 18 6.86 27.37 -29.53
N SER A 19 7.38 26.31 -30.12
CA SER A 19 6.80 24.98 -30.00
C SER A 19 6.76 24.68 -28.51
N ARG A 20 5.58 24.82 -27.91
CA ARG A 20 5.33 24.39 -26.54
C ARG A 20 5.48 22.89 -26.58
N ALA A 21 6.64 22.38 -26.16
CA ALA A 21 6.85 20.95 -26.04
C ALA A 21 5.71 20.41 -25.17
N GLU A 22 4.82 19.68 -25.78
CA GLU A 22 3.68 19.07 -25.09
C GLU A 22 4.26 18.16 -24.00
N ALA A 23 3.89 18.42 -22.74
CA ALA A 23 4.43 17.63 -21.63
C ALA A 23 4.04 16.17 -21.86
N LEU A 24 5.04 15.29 -21.89
CA LEU A 24 4.81 13.86 -22.09
C LEU A 24 3.76 13.34 -21.10
N SER A 25 2.86 12.49 -21.59
CA SER A 25 1.89 11.79 -20.76
C SER A 25 2.57 10.89 -19.74
N GLY A 26 1.83 10.42 -18.73
CA GLY A 26 2.38 9.58 -17.66
C GLY A 26 3.06 8.32 -18.20
N LEU A 27 2.38 7.59 -19.06
CA LEU A 27 2.91 6.38 -19.69
C LEU A 27 4.07 6.65 -20.64
N ALA A 28 3.99 7.74 -21.41
CA ALA A 28 5.08 8.13 -22.31
C ALA A 28 6.38 8.44 -21.55
N ARG A 29 6.29 9.11 -20.39
CA ARG A 29 7.48 9.35 -19.51
C ARG A 29 8.06 8.04 -19.00
N VAL A 30 7.22 7.10 -18.54
CA VAL A 30 7.66 5.78 -18.07
C VAL A 30 8.39 5.03 -19.18
N ARG A 31 7.84 5.00 -20.39
CA ARG A 31 8.46 4.34 -21.55
C ARG A 31 9.74 5.01 -21.99
N GLN A 32 9.78 6.34 -22.04
CA GLN A 32 11.00 7.08 -22.38
C GLN A 32 12.12 6.82 -21.38
N ARG A 33 11.81 6.75 -20.09
CA ARG A 33 12.79 6.42 -19.04
C ARG A 33 13.18 4.93 -19.05
N GLY A 34 12.34 4.06 -19.60
CA GLY A 34 12.54 2.61 -19.62
C GLY A 34 12.27 1.92 -18.29
N SER A 35 11.67 2.60 -17.33
CA SER A 35 11.36 2.03 -16.02
C SER A 35 10.13 2.66 -15.36
N LEU A 36 9.34 1.82 -14.66
CA LEU A 36 8.25 2.25 -13.78
C LEU A 36 8.81 2.49 -12.37
N VAL A 37 8.68 3.71 -11.85
CA VAL A 37 9.04 4.02 -10.45
C VAL A 37 7.86 3.73 -9.55
N VAL A 38 8.04 2.79 -8.61
CA VAL A 38 6.99 2.29 -7.73
C VAL A 38 7.28 2.66 -6.28
N GLY A 39 6.43 3.47 -5.68
CA GLY A 39 6.45 3.78 -4.25
C GLY A 39 5.96 2.57 -3.43
N LEU A 40 6.73 2.20 -2.42
CA LEU A 40 6.43 1.07 -1.53
C LEU A 40 6.65 1.50 -0.09
N TYR A 41 5.71 1.17 0.80
CA TYR A 41 5.91 1.36 2.23
C TYR A 41 7.10 0.52 2.72
N HIS A 42 8.01 1.17 3.43
CA HIS A 42 9.16 0.49 4.03
C HIS A 42 8.69 -0.40 5.18
N ASP A 43 9.26 -1.60 5.30
CA ASP A 43 8.98 -2.54 6.40
C ASP A 43 7.48 -2.80 6.64
N MET A 44 6.75 -3.18 5.59
CA MET A 44 5.34 -3.57 5.62
C MET A 44 5.19 -5.08 5.27
N PRO A 45 5.56 -6.01 6.15
CA PRO A 45 5.40 -7.43 5.88
C PRO A 45 3.90 -7.84 5.84
N PRO A 46 3.50 -8.77 4.97
CA PRO A 46 4.27 -9.52 3.98
C PRO A 46 4.41 -8.83 2.60
N PHE A 47 4.01 -7.55 2.48
CA PHE A 47 3.97 -6.83 1.20
C PHE A 47 5.33 -6.30 0.75
N HIS A 48 6.09 -5.70 1.66
CA HIS A 48 7.45 -5.22 1.38
C HIS A 48 8.36 -5.27 2.61
N VAL A 49 9.45 -6.03 2.48
CA VAL A 49 10.59 -6.01 3.42
C VAL A 49 11.89 -6.14 2.63
N LYS A 50 12.77 -5.16 2.72
CA LYS A 50 14.12 -5.18 2.11
C LYS A 50 14.14 -5.54 0.61
N GLY A 51 13.17 -5.04 -0.15
CA GLY A 51 13.09 -5.26 -1.60
C GLY A 51 12.44 -6.60 -2.00
N GLU A 52 11.79 -7.29 -1.07
CA GLU A 52 11.03 -8.52 -1.28
C GLU A 52 9.62 -8.39 -0.73
N GLY A 53 8.70 -9.26 -1.15
CA GLY A 53 7.31 -9.30 -0.72
C GLY A 53 6.29 -9.21 -1.86
N ILE A 54 5.01 -9.24 -1.51
CA ILE A 54 3.90 -9.31 -2.47
C ILE A 54 3.89 -8.08 -3.39
N ASP A 55 3.98 -6.87 -2.82
CA ASP A 55 3.94 -5.63 -3.60
C ASP A 55 5.16 -5.48 -4.51
N VAL A 56 6.32 -6.03 -4.12
CA VAL A 56 7.51 -6.05 -4.97
C VAL A 56 7.32 -6.98 -6.17
N GLN A 57 6.76 -8.18 -5.95
CA GLN A 57 6.44 -9.11 -7.05
C GLN A 57 5.41 -8.50 -7.99
N LEU A 58 4.37 -7.87 -7.45
CA LEU A 58 3.33 -7.20 -8.22
C LEU A 58 3.89 -6.00 -9.00
N ALA A 59 4.75 -5.18 -8.39
CA ALA A 59 5.42 -4.07 -9.08
C ALA A 59 6.24 -4.54 -10.28
N ARG A 60 7.00 -5.62 -10.11
CA ARG A 60 7.76 -6.24 -11.21
C ARG A 60 6.85 -6.76 -12.33
N ALA A 61 5.76 -7.43 -11.96
CA ALA A 61 4.80 -7.93 -12.93
C ALA A 61 4.06 -6.82 -13.70
N LEU A 62 3.66 -5.73 -13.02
CA LEU A 62 3.08 -4.56 -13.66
C LEU A 62 4.07 -3.88 -14.64
N ALA A 63 5.32 -3.71 -14.24
CA ALA A 63 6.35 -3.15 -15.12
C ALA A 63 6.59 -4.03 -16.36
N ALA A 64 6.62 -5.34 -16.19
CA ALA A 64 6.74 -6.30 -17.29
C ALA A 64 5.54 -6.21 -18.27
N GLN A 65 4.30 -6.05 -17.76
CA GLN A 65 3.12 -5.82 -18.61
C GLN A 65 3.18 -4.50 -19.38
N LEU A 66 3.92 -3.51 -18.88
CA LEU A 66 4.16 -2.23 -19.56
C LEU A 66 5.40 -2.25 -20.47
N GLU A 67 6.11 -3.39 -20.54
CA GLU A 67 7.35 -3.60 -21.30
C GLU A 67 8.51 -2.66 -20.86
N VAL A 68 8.60 -2.41 -19.56
CA VAL A 68 9.65 -1.58 -18.95
C VAL A 68 10.28 -2.26 -17.74
N GLY A 69 11.42 -1.76 -17.29
CA GLY A 69 12.01 -2.14 -16.01
C GLY A 69 11.22 -1.59 -14.82
N VAL A 70 11.59 -2.01 -13.61
CA VAL A 70 11.03 -1.47 -12.36
C VAL A 70 12.11 -0.78 -11.55
N SER A 71 11.77 0.35 -10.96
CA SER A 71 12.59 1.06 -9.96
C SER A 71 11.76 1.19 -8.68
N LEU A 72 12.21 0.53 -7.60
CA LEU A 72 11.52 0.59 -6.32
C LEU A 72 11.92 1.86 -5.56
N LEU A 73 10.95 2.55 -5.01
CA LEU A 73 11.10 3.72 -4.15
C LEU A 73 10.52 3.39 -2.77
N PRO A 74 11.26 2.71 -1.88
CA PRO A 74 10.81 2.48 -0.52
C PRO A 74 10.81 3.80 0.25
N PHE A 75 9.75 4.03 1.04
CA PHE A 75 9.62 5.22 1.89
C PHE A 75 8.97 4.86 3.23
N HIS A 76 9.23 5.66 4.25
CA HIS A 76 8.54 5.54 5.54
C HIS A 76 7.21 6.29 5.47
N ALA A 77 6.15 5.69 6.02
CA ALA A 77 4.86 6.33 6.11
C ALA A 77 4.96 7.68 6.85
N ASP A 78 4.27 8.68 6.34
CA ASP A 78 4.07 9.97 7.00
C ASP A 78 2.95 9.88 8.05
N GLU A 79 2.53 11.01 8.60
CA GLU A 79 1.47 11.07 9.62
C GLU A 79 0.10 10.60 9.09
N SER A 80 -0.12 10.71 7.78
CA SER A 80 -1.36 10.29 7.14
C SER A 80 -1.16 9.77 5.72
N VAL A 81 -2.07 8.91 5.26
CA VAL A 81 -2.11 8.44 3.86
C VAL A 81 -2.21 9.62 2.87
N ALA A 82 -2.86 10.73 3.25
CA ALA A 82 -2.93 11.92 2.41
C ALA A 82 -1.56 12.59 2.23
N ASP A 83 -0.70 12.55 3.24
CA ASP A 83 0.69 13.02 3.16
C ASP A 83 1.54 12.10 2.30
N ASP A 84 1.37 10.79 2.45
CA ASP A 84 2.02 9.79 1.58
C ASP A 84 1.64 10.02 0.11
N LEU A 85 0.35 10.17 -0.19
CA LEU A 85 -0.14 10.48 -1.53
C LEU A 85 0.46 11.77 -2.06
N ARG A 86 0.62 12.79 -1.22
CA ARG A 86 1.23 14.08 -1.62
C ARG A 86 2.71 13.91 -1.96
N HIS A 87 3.47 13.28 -1.10
CA HIS A 87 4.91 13.18 -1.24
C HIS A 87 5.33 12.14 -2.28
N VAL A 88 4.66 11.00 -2.32
CA VAL A 88 5.05 9.89 -3.20
C VAL A 88 4.43 10.02 -4.60
N VAL A 89 3.22 10.60 -4.74
CA VAL A 89 2.50 10.51 -6.04
C VAL A 89 2.62 11.77 -6.88
N TRP A 90 2.56 12.99 -6.28
CA TRP A 90 2.42 14.17 -7.13
C TRP A 90 3.36 15.34 -6.82
N ARG A 91 3.82 15.53 -5.57
CA ARG A 91 4.66 16.67 -5.19
C ARG A 91 6.13 16.31 -5.10
N GLY A 92 6.48 15.13 -4.61
CA GLY A 92 7.81 14.78 -4.12
C GLY A 92 7.99 15.20 -2.66
N HIS A 93 8.94 14.59 -2.00
CA HIS A 93 9.28 14.85 -0.61
C HIS A 93 10.29 16.00 -0.50
N TYR A 94 10.24 16.78 0.60
CA TYR A 94 11.13 17.92 0.83
C TYR A 94 12.62 17.53 0.93
N LEU A 95 12.92 16.26 1.22
CA LEU A 95 14.28 15.71 1.20
C LEU A 95 14.78 15.36 -0.21
N GLY A 96 14.03 15.70 -1.26
CA GLY A 96 14.47 15.59 -2.66
C GLY A 96 14.26 14.21 -3.30
N TRP A 97 13.44 13.32 -2.72
CA TRP A 97 13.06 12.06 -3.34
C TRP A 97 11.61 12.09 -3.85
N GLY A 98 11.29 11.17 -4.77
CA GLY A 98 9.98 11.15 -5.44
C GLY A 98 9.78 12.29 -6.45
N PRO A 99 8.58 12.45 -7.03
CA PRO A 99 7.49 11.49 -6.91
C PRO A 99 7.75 10.19 -7.67
N ALA A 100 7.08 9.11 -7.27
CA ALA A 100 6.96 7.88 -8.03
C ALA A 100 5.91 8.02 -9.15
N ASP A 101 5.88 7.06 -10.07
CA ASP A 101 4.80 6.98 -11.07
C ASP A 101 3.53 6.36 -10.49
N VAL A 102 3.70 5.42 -9.58
CA VAL A 102 2.62 4.72 -8.88
C VAL A 102 3.01 4.45 -7.44
N LEU A 103 2.07 4.61 -6.52
CA LEU A 103 2.16 4.17 -5.13
C LEU A 103 1.31 2.91 -4.96
N MET A 104 1.89 1.85 -4.38
CA MET A 104 1.18 0.62 -4.03
C MET A 104 0.55 0.73 -2.63
N HIS A 105 -0.31 -0.22 -2.30
CA HIS A 105 -0.89 -0.43 -0.98
C HIS A 105 -1.75 0.74 -0.48
N VAL A 106 -2.53 1.35 -1.37
CA VAL A 106 -3.41 2.48 -1.05
C VAL A 106 -4.83 1.98 -0.78
N PRO A 107 -5.47 2.36 0.34
CA PRO A 107 -6.88 2.06 0.57
C PRO A 107 -7.79 2.64 -0.53
N VAL A 108 -8.67 1.80 -1.07
CA VAL A 108 -9.64 2.20 -2.10
C VAL A 108 -10.92 2.66 -1.39
N GLU A 109 -10.86 3.86 -0.83
CA GLU A 109 -11.94 4.46 -0.05
C GLU A 109 -12.40 5.78 -0.65
N ARG A 110 -13.71 5.97 -0.73
CA ARG A 110 -14.31 7.17 -1.32
C ARG A 110 -13.88 8.45 -0.61
N ALA A 111 -13.91 8.44 0.71
CA ALA A 111 -13.50 9.61 1.51
C ALA A 111 -12.04 10.00 1.26
N LEU A 112 -11.13 9.03 1.16
CA LEU A 112 -9.72 9.27 0.83
C LEU A 112 -9.58 9.87 -0.58
N MET A 113 -10.29 9.31 -1.56
CA MET A 113 -10.25 9.81 -2.95
C MET A 113 -10.80 11.24 -3.08
N ASP A 114 -11.91 11.53 -2.42
CA ASP A 114 -12.55 12.86 -2.45
C ASP A 114 -11.66 13.92 -1.77
N ALA A 115 -10.96 13.56 -0.69
CA ALA A 115 -10.01 14.43 0.01
C ALA A 115 -8.70 14.67 -0.78
N ASN A 116 -8.39 13.84 -1.78
CA ASN A 116 -7.12 13.89 -2.53
C ASN A 116 -7.35 14.07 -4.05
N PRO A 117 -7.89 15.21 -4.52
CA PRO A 117 -8.30 15.41 -5.90
C PRO A 117 -7.16 15.43 -6.93
N ARG A 118 -5.89 15.48 -6.49
CA ARG A 118 -4.69 15.42 -7.35
C ARG A 118 -4.22 13.99 -7.64
N VAL A 119 -4.89 13.00 -7.05
CA VAL A 119 -4.54 11.59 -7.14
C VAL A 119 -5.71 10.81 -7.73
N ARG A 120 -5.42 9.73 -8.41
CA ARG A 120 -6.37 8.71 -8.84
C ARG A 120 -6.00 7.39 -8.16
N VAL A 121 -6.88 6.87 -7.28
CA VAL A 121 -6.78 5.53 -6.72
C VAL A 121 -7.51 4.57 -7.63
N LEU A 122 -6.90 3.43 -7.95
CA LEU A 122 -7.35 2.49 -8.97
C LEU A 122 -6.81 1.08 -8.73
N ALA A 123 -7.22 0.15 -9.59
CA ALA A 123 -6.68 -1.19 -9.69
C ALA A 123 -6.61 -1.92 -8.32
N PRO A 124 -7.76 -2.11 -7.65
CA PRO A 124 -7.79 -2.88 -6.42
C PRO A 124 -7.24 -4.29 -6.68
N TYR A 125 -6.37 -4.78 -5.78
CA TYR A 125 -5.71 -6.07 -5.96
C TYR A 125 -5.81 -7.00 -4.75
N TYR A 126 -6.23 -6.48 -3.58
CA TYR A 126 -6.40 -7.26 -2.37
C TYR A 126 -7.44 -6.63 -1.45
N ARG A 127 -8.08 -7.44 -0.61
CA ARG A 127 -8.94 -6.99 0.48
C ARG A 127 -8.32 -7.34 1.82
N GLU A 128 -7.99 -6.32 2.60
CA GLU A 128 -7.42 -6.48 3.93
C GLU A 128 -8.50 -6.49 5.01
N LYS A 129 -8.22 -7.14 6.14
CA LYS A 129 -9.11 -7.23 7.31
C LYS A 129 -8.30 -7.14 8.60
N VAL A 130 -8.94 -6.67 9.67
CA VAL A 130 -8.41 -6.83 11.02
C VAL A 130 -8.83 -8.21 11.53
N ALA A 131 -7.84 -8.98 11.99
CA ALA A 131 -8.04 -10.35 12.40
C ALA A 131 -7.38 -10.64 13.75
N ILE A 132 -7.78 -11.76 14.35
CA ILE A 132 -7.13 -12.35 15.51
C ILE A 132 -6.84 -13.83 15.22
N ALA A 133 -5.63 -14.23 15.55
CA ALA A 133 -5.22 -15.63 15.54
C ALA A 133 -5.17 -16.15 16.97
N ARG A 134 -5.56 -17.40 17.18
CA ARG A 134 -5.53 -18.06 18.48
C ARG A 134 -5.03 -19.49 18.39
N ARG A 135 -4.41 -19.95 19.46
CA ARG A 135 -4.01 -21.34 19.63
C ARG A 135 -5.18 -22.17 20.10
N LEU A 136 -5.57 -23.20 19.36
CA LEU A 136 -6.78 -23.98 19.61
C LEU A 136 -6.72 -24.82 20.89
N ASP A 137 -5.53 -25.24 21.32
CA ASP A 137 -5.32 -25.97 22.57
C ASP A 137 -5.46 -25.07 23.82
N ALA A 138 -5.12 -23.77 23.71
CA ALA A 138 -5.16 -22.82 24.81
C ALA A 138 -6.45 -21.97 24.84
N LEU A 139 -7.01 -21.68 23.66
CA LEU A 139 -8.23 -20.90 23.47
C LEU A 139 -9.08 -21.54 22.36
N PRO A 140 -9.81 -22.64 22.67
CA PRO A 140 -10.56 -23.38 21.67
C PRO A 140 -11.72 -22.61 21.05
N VAL A 141 -12.30 -21.64 21.78
CA VAL A 141 -13.44 -20.82 21.34
C VAL A 141 -13.17 -19.35 21.65
N LEU A 142 -13.56 -18.46 20.74
CA LEU A 142 -13.46 -17.00 20.88
C LEU A 142 -14.77 -16.34 20.42
N ASP A 143 -15.81 -16.41 21.24
CA ASP A 143 -17.12 -15.81 20.93
C ASP A 143 -17.13 -14.29 21.12
N SER A 144 -16.26 -13.78 21.96
CA SER A 144 -16.14 -12.34 22.25
C SER A 144 -14.77 -12.01 22.82
N LEU A 145 -14.44 -10.73 22.86
CA LEU A 145 -13.20 -10.25 23.49
C LEU A 145 -13.09 -10.58 24.98
N ALA A 146 -14.21 -10.86 25.66
CA ALA A 146 -14.21 -11.29 27.06
C ALA A 146 -13.44 -12.61 27.28
N ALA A 147 -13.39 -13.48 26.27
CA ALA A 147 -12.61 -14.73 26.34
C ALA A 147 -11.09 -14.50 26.41
N LEU A 148 -10.60 -13.29 26.09
CA LEU A 148 -9.19 -12.91 26.17
C LEU A 148 -8.80 -12.38 27.58
N ARG A 149 -9.75 -12.10 28.45
CA ARG A 149 -9.45 -11.55 29.79
C ARG A 149 -8.53 -12.45 30.57
N GLY A 150 -7.49 -11.87 31.18
CA GLY A 150 -6.47 -12.60 31.96
C GLY A 150 -5.53 -13.47 31.12
N ARG A 151 -5.58 -13.39 29.79
CA ARG A 151 -4.75 -14.20 28.89
C ARG A 151 -3.76 -13.29 28.14
N PRO A 152 -2.49 -13.69 27.95
CA PRO A 152 -1.54 -12.92 27.20
C PRO A 152 -1.89 -12.89 25.70
N VAL A 153 -2.06 -11.69 25.14
CA VAL A 153 -2.39 -11.43 23.74
C VAL A 153 -1.33 -10.51 23.13
N ALA A 154 -0.71 -10.91 22.03
CA ALA A 154 0.25 -10.10 21.30
C ALA A 154 -0.44 -9.20 20.26
N VAL A 155 -0.03 -7.95 20.19
CA VAL A 155 -0.50 -6.98 19.18
C VAL A 155 0.51 -5.86 19.00
N ALA A 156 0.65 -5.32 17.79
CA ALA A 156 1.38 -4.07 17.57
C ALA A 156 0.56 -2.90 18.15
N GLY A 157 1.07 -2.22 19.18
CA GLY A 157 0.31 -1.22 19.93
C GLY A 157 -0.13 -0.01 19.10
N GLN A 158 0.65 0.35 18.08
CA GLN A 158 0.35 1.46 17.17
C GLN A 158 -0.42 1.06 15.90
N SER A 159 -0.95 -0.17 15.86
CA SER A 159 -1.79 -0.67 14.77
C SER A 159 -3.28 -0.47 15.04
N LEU A 160 -4.09 -0.60 14.00
CA LEU A 160 -5.56 -0.58 14.13
C LEU A 160 -6.05 -1.68 15.11
N ALA A 161 -5.49 -2.90 15.01
CA ALA A 161 -5.81 -3.98 15.94
C ALA A 161 -5.43 -3.62 17.38
N GLY A 162 -4.27 -3.00 17.59
CA GLY A 162 -3.82 -2.52 18.90
C GLY A 162 -4.79 -1.51 19.50
N TRP A 163 -5.18 -0.51 18.74
CA TRP A 163 -6.12 0.53 19.20
C TRP A 163 -7.50 -0.05 19.55
N LEU A 164 -8.00 -0.98 18.74
CA LEU A 164 -9.27 -1.66 19.00
C LEU A 164 -9.22 -2.46 20.30
N LEU A 165 -8.14 -3.21 20.56
CA LEU A 165 -8.01 -4.04 21.76
C LEU A 165 -7.72 -3.21 23.01
N ILE A 166 -6.87 -2.18 22.94
CA ILE A 166 -6.57 -1.30 24.09
C ILE A 166 -7.83 -0.58 24.58
N GLY A 167 -8.74 -0.21 23.65
CA GLY A 167 -9.99 0.45 23.98
C GLY A 167 -11.16 -0.48 24.29
N ALA A 168 -11.00 -1.80 24.08
CA ALA A 168 -12.08 -2.76 24.25
C ALA A 168 -12.55 -2.88 25.72
N ASP A 169 -13.85 -3.03 25.91
CA ASP A 169 -14.46 -3.25 27.24
C ASP A 169 -13.97 -2.26 28.32
N GLY A 170 -13.81 -0.98 27.96
CA GLY A 170 -13.30 0.03 28.87
C GLY A 170 -11.84 -0.17 29.28
N GLY A 171 -11.08 -0.95 28.54
CA GLY A 171 -9.66 -1.24 28.80
C GLY A 171 -9.44 -2.51 29.61
N ALA A 172 -10.42 -3.39 29.71
CA ALA A 172 -10.35 -4.63 30.52
C ALA A 172 -9.26 -5.62 30.06
N LEU A 173 -8.70 -5.42 28.85
CA LEU A 173 -7.62 -6.27 28.33
C LEU A 173 -6.21 -5.72 28.57
N ARG A 174 -6.07 -4.47 29.05
CA ARG A 174 -4.79 -3.75 29.08
C ARG A 174 -3.66 -4.49 29.81
N ASP A 175 -3.97 -5.11 30.92
CA ASP A 175 -2.98 -5.78 31.77
C ASP A 175 -2.36 -7.03 31.12
N THR A 176 -3.01 -7.59 30.11
CA THR A 176 -2.58 -8.81 29.42
C THR A 176 -2.27 -8.60 27.94
N LEU A 177 -2.44 -7.36 27.44
CA LEU A 177 -2.03 -7.00 26.10
C LEU A 177 -0.53 -6.72 26.04
N LEU A 178 0.20 -7.51 25.28
CA LEU A 178 1.60 -7.29 24.98
C LEU A 178 1.70 -6.45 23.69
N THR A 179 1.97 -5.15 23.84
CA THR A 179 1.86 -4.16 22.75
C THR A 179 3.20 -3.74 22.14
N HIS A 180 4.30 -4.36 22.55
CA HIS A 180 5.66 -4.01 22.14
C HIS A 180 6.11 -4.57 20.79
N TRP A 181 5.25 -5.31 20.11
CA TRP A 181 5.56 -5.89 18.82
C TRP A 181 5.55 -4.82 17.71
N PRO A 182 6.49 -4.88 16.76
CA PRO A 182 6.56 -3.88 15.69
C PRO A 182 5.41 -4.00 14.67
N ASP A 183 4.92 -5.22 14.44
CA ASP A 183 3.87 -5.55 13.45
C ASP A 183 3.12 -6.83 13.85
N GLY A 184 2.08 -7.17 13.08
CA GLY A 184 1.29 -8.39 13.30
C GLY A 184 2.04 -9.67 12.94
N VAL A 185 3.07 -9.60 12.07
CA VAL A 185 3.93 -10.75 11.74
C VAL A 185 4.76 -11.15 12.97
N ALA A 186 5.34 -10.17 13.67
CA ALA A 186 6.07 -10.43 14.91
C ALA A 186 5.15 -10.96 16.02
N ALA A 187 3.94 -10.40 16.17
CA ALA A 187 2.92 -10.89 17.09
C ALA A 187 2.50 -12.34 16.77
N ALA A 188 2.30 -12.68 15.48
CA ALA A 188 1.98 -14.03 15.04
C ALA A 188 3.11 -15.03 15.30
N ARG A 189 4.38 -14.59 15.19
CA ARG A 189 5.53 -15.43 15.55
C ARG A 189 5.56 -15.76 17.04
N ALA A 190 5.27 -14.79 17.91
CA ALA A 190 5.16 -15.02 19.34
C ALA A 190 4.05 -16.05 19.67
N LEU A 191 2.90 -15.94 18.98
CA LEU A 191 1.83 -16.94 19.10
C LEU A 191 2.29 -18.34 18.68
N ARG A 192 3.00 -18.45 17.54
CA ARG A 192 3.54 -19.71 17.03
C ARG A 192 4.56 -20.33 17.99
N GLN A 193 5.34 -19.51 18.67
CA GLN A 193 6.33 -19.94 19.67
C GLN A 193 5.68 -20.29 21.03
N GLY A 194 4.41 -20.00 21.22
CA GLY A 194 3.67 -20.32 22.45
C GLY A 194 3.85 -19.30 23.57
N GLU A 195 4.42 -18.12 23.29
CA GLU A 195 4.61 -17.04 24.28
C GLU A 195 3.27 -16.40 24.67
N VAL A 196 2.28 -16.43 23.77
CA VAL A 196 0.94 -15.90 23.95
C VAL A 196 -0.13 -16.91 23.53
N VAL A 197 -1.38 -16.68 23.91
CA VAL A 197 -2.50 -17.54 23.50
C VAL A 197 -3.22 -17.04 22.25
N ALA A 198 -3.10 -15.75 21.96
CA ALA A 198 -3.66 -15.11 20.78
C ALA A 198 -2.76 -13.98 20.29
N ALA A 199 -2.88 -13.64 19.00
CA ALA A 199 -2.22 -12.51 18.38
C ALA A 199 -3.21 -11.77 17.46
N ALA A 200 -3.21 -10.43 17.49
CA ALA A 200 -4.08 -9.64 16.63
C ALA A 200 -3.24 -8.76 15.70
N GLY A 201 -3.77 -8.54 14.49
CA GLY A 201 -3.11 -7.76 13.44
C GLY A 201 -3.96 -7.71 12.18
N LEU A 202 -3.32 -7.43 11.05
CA LEU A 202 -3.94 -7.60 9.74
C LEU A 202 -4.02 -9.09 9.38
N ALA A 203 -5.06 -9.49 8.67
CA ALA A 203 -5.21 -10.89 8.30
C ALA A 203 -4.03 -11.39 7.47
N SER A 204 -3.54 -10.57 6.54
CA SER A 204 -2.34 -10.89 5.73
C SER A 204 -1.08 -11.15 6.58
N GLU A 205 -0.88 -10.36 7.64
CA GLU A 205 0.25 -10.53 8.56
C GLU A 205 0.18 -11.88 9.29
N LEU A 206 -0.99 -12.19 9.86
CA LEU A 206 -1.20 -13.42 10.63
C LEU A 206 -1.13 -14.67 9.74
N GLU A 207 -1.78 -14.62 8.57
CA GLU A 207 -1.81 -15.69 7.59
C GLU A 207 -0.41 -16.02 7.05
N SER A 208 0.43 -15.02 6.77
CA SER A 208 1.78 -15.21 6.26
C SER A 208 2.69 -16.00 7.20
N VAL A 209 2.37 -16.03 8.51
CA VAL A 209 3.15 -16.74 9.53
C VAL A 209 2.51 -18.06 9.91
N LEU A 210 1.20 -18.06 10.09
CA LEU A 210 0.46 -19.19 10.66
C LEU A 210 -0.15 -20.07 9.57
N GLY A 211 -0.44 -19.50 8.40
CA GLY A 211 -0.84 -20.20 7.18
C GLY A 211 -1.89 -21.29 7.41
N ALA A 212 -1.61 -22.48 6.89
CA ALA A 212 -2.47 -23.66 7.01
C ALA A 212 -2.13 -24.53 8.24
N ASP A 213 -1.47 -24.00 9.27
CA ASP A 213 -1.15 -24.73 10.49
C ASP A 213 -2.43 -24.94 11.33
N ALA A 214 -2.93 -26.17 11.34
CA ALA A 214 -4.18 -26.55 11.99
C ALA A 214 -4.21 -26.34 13.52
N ARG A 215 -3.08 -25.98 14.14
CA ARG A 215 -3.04 -25.64 15.57
C ARG A 215 -3.63 -24.25 15.86
N PHE A 216 -3.79 -23.43 14.82
CA PHE A 216 -4.26 -22.06 14.93
C PHE A 216 -5.58 -21.86 14.17
N ALA A 217 -6.44 -20.99 14.70
CA ALA A 217 -7.55 -20.42 13.95
C ALA A 217 -7.31 -18.92 13.76
N ILE A 218 -7.55 -18.43 12.55
CA ILE A 218 -7.49 -17.00 12.20
C ILE A 218 -8.91 -16.60 11.83
N GLU A 219 -9.46 -15.62 12.51
CA GLU A 219 -10.83 -15.16 12.35
C GLU A 219 -10.93 -13.64 12.47
N PRO A 220 -11.99 -12.99 11.96
CA PRO A 220 -12.19 -11.56 12.14
C PRO A 220 -12.13 -11.18 13.62
N LEU A 221 -11.45 -10.05 13.94
CA LEU A 221 -11.39 -9.55 15.29
C LEU A 221 -12.82 -9.20 15.78
N PRO A 222 -13.36 -9.84 16.85
CA PRO A 222 -14.72 -9.60 17.31
C PRO A 222 -14.85 -8.30 18.12
N ALA A 223 -14.37 -7.19 17.55
CA ALA A 223 -14.44 -5.84 18.14
C ALA A 223 -15.54 -5.04 17.45
N PRO A 224 -16.46 -4.38 18.18
CA PRO A 224 -17.62 -3.66 17.60
C PRO A 224 -17.26 -2.57 16.60
N ARG A 225 -16.05 -2.01 16.68
CA ARG A 225 -15.55 -0.95 15.78
C ARG A 225 -14.61 -1.48 14.69
N ALA A 226 -14.35 -2.78 14.66
CA ALA A 226 -13.53 -3.37 13.59
C ALA A 226 -14.31 -3.32 12.27
N PRO A 227 -13.67 -2.95 11.14
CA PRO A 227 -14.30 -3.02 9.84
C PRO A 227 -14.60 -4.48 9.47
N SER A 228 -15.85 -4.93 9.63
CA SER A 228 -16.25 -6.33 9.42
C SER A 228 -15.93 -6.84 8.01
N GLU A 229 -16.17 -5.99 7.01
CA GLU A 229 -15.90 -6.30 5.59
C GLU A 229 -14.45 -6.05 5.17
N GLY A 230 -13.64 -5.43 6.05
CA GLY A 230 -12.30 -4.97 5.70
C GLY A 230 -12.35 -3.83 4.67
N TRP A 231 -11.22 -3.63 3.97
CA TRP A 231 -11.11 -2.61 2.92
C TRP A 231 -10.30 -3.12 1.74
N ALA A 232 -10.61 -2.62 0.54
CA ALA A 232 -9.84 -2.91 -0.65
C ALA A 232 -8.55 -2.09 -0.68
N ILE A 233 -7.46 -2.71 -1.16
CA ILE A 233 -6.17 -2.08 -1.39
C ILE A 233 -5.90 -2.05 -2.88
N GLY A 234 -5.46 -0.91 -3.39
CA GLY A 234 -5.11 -0.70 -4.79
C GLY A 234 -3.85 0.15 -4.95
N CYS A 235 -3.76 0.80 -6.08
CA CYS A 235 -2.66 1.67 -6.46
C CYS A 235 -3.12 3.13 -6.55
N ALA A 236 -2.19 4.07 -6.44
CA ALA A 236 -2.44 5.48 -6.68
C ALA A 236 -1.46 6.05 -7.69
N VAL A 237 -1.97 6.84 -8.63
CA VAL A 237 -1.18 7.59 -9.62
C VAL A 237 -1.58 9.06 -9.61
N LYS A 238 -0.75 9.93 -10.18
CA LYS A 238 -1.08 11.32 -10.36
C LYS A 238 -2.34 11.49 -11.23
N LYS A 239 -3.21 12.41 -10.89
CA LYS A 239 -4.54 12.59 -11.50
C LYS A 239 -4.49 12.76 -13.02
N ASP A 240 -3.50 13.48 -13.52
CA ASP A 240 -3.30 13.78 -14.95
C ASP A 240 -2.60 12.66 -15.73
N ALA A 241 -2.09 11.62 -15.06
CA ALA A 241 -1.47 10.46 -15.71
C ALA A 241 -2.54 9.43 -16.13
N VAL A 242 -3.50 9.85 -16.96
CA VAL A 242 -4.68 9.05 -17.32
C VAL A 242 -4.30 7.80 -18.08
N ASP A 243 -3.40 7.93 -19.07
CA ASP A 243 -2.88 6.83 -19.88
C ASP A 243 -2.13 5.77 -19.06
N LEU A 244 -1.35 6.19 -18.07
CA LEU A 244 -0.68 5.29 -17.12
C LEU A 244 -1.71 4.58 -16.23
N ALA A 245 -2.71 5.31 -15.73
CA ALA A 245 -3.78 4.73 -14.93
C ALA A 245 -4.52 3.61 -15.68
N GLU A 246 -4.89 3.87 -16.93
CA GLU A 246 -5.56 2.87 -17.80
C GLU A 246 -4.67 1.67 -18.10
N ALA A 247 -3.37 1.90 -18.34
CA ALA A 247 -2.41 0.84 -18.60
C ALA A 247 -2.22 -0.05 -17.36
N LEU A 248 -2.07 0.53 -16.18
CA LEU A 248 -1.97 -0.20 -14.91
C LEU A 248 -3.27 -0.96 -14.59
N GLN A 249 -4.45 -0.37 -14.85
CA GLN A 249 -5.72 -1.05 -14.66
C GLN A 249 -5.84 -2.29 -15.54
N ARG A 250 -5.48 -2.21 -16.84
CA ARG A 250 -5.47 -3.36 -17.76
C ARG A 250 -4.44 -4.42 -17.32
N ALA A 251 -3.24 -3.99 -16.93
CA ALA A 251 -2.20 -4.90 -16.44
C ALA A 251 -2.67 -5.66 -15.21
N MET A 252 -3.28 -4.98 -14.23
CA MET A 252 -3.83 -5.61 -13.04
C MET A 252 -4.92 -6.63 -13.38
N GLN A 253 -5.85 -6.28 -14.27
CA GLN A 253 -6.90 -7.20 -14.72
C GLN A 253 -6.31 -8.45 -15.40
N SER A 254 -5.24 -8.29 -16.19
CA SER A 254 -4.53 -9.40 -16.81
C SER A 254 -3.91 -10.33 -15.77
N LEU A 255 -3.24 -9.77 -14.74
CA LEU A 255 -2.64 -10.54 -13.65
C LEU A 255 -3.69 -11.27 -12.80
N GLN A 256 -4.84 -10.64 -12.56
CA GLN A 256 -5.99 -11.27 -11.90
C GLN A 256 -6.55 -12.42 -12.73
N GLY A 257 -6.86 -12.16 -13.99
CA GLY A 257 -7.48 -13.14 -14.90
C GLY A 257 -6.60 -14.34 -15.20
N SER A 258 -5.27 -14.18 -15.21
CA SER A 258 -4.30 -15.27 -15.40
C SER A 258 -4.00 -16.07 -14.12
N GLY A 259 -4.49 -15.66 -12.96
CA GLY A 259 -4.18 -16.27 -11.67
C GLY A 259 -2.78 -15.93 -11.12
N GLN A 260 -1.97 -15.15 -11.82
CA GLN A 260 -0.63 -14.77 -11.37
C GLN A 260 -0.69 -13.99 -10.05
N LEU A 261 -1.68 -13.10 -9.89
CA LEU A 261 -1.86 -12.35 -8.65
C LEU A 261 -2.15 -13.28 -7.47
N ALA A 262 -3.07 -14.24 -7.62
CA ALA A 262 -3.35 -15.23 -6.58
C ALA A 262 -2.11 -16.07 -6.23
N ALA A 263 -1.29 -16.44 -7.20
CA ALA A 263 -0.05 -17.17 -6.97
C ALA A 263 1.00 -16.37 -6.18
N MET A 264 1.09 -15.05 -6.38
CA MET A 264 1.97 -14.16 -5.58
C MET A 264 1.58 -14.19 -4.10
N PHE A 265 0.30 -14.05 -3.82
CA PHE A 265 -0.22 -14.11 -2.45
C PHE A 265 -0.01 -15.49 -1.82
N GLN A 266 -0.31 -16.55 -2.56
CA GLN A 266 -0.11 -17.93 -2.10
C GLN A 266 1.36 -18.21 -1.77
N SER A 267 2.31 -17.71 -2.56
CA SER A 267 3.74 -17.86 -2.30
C SER A 267 4.19 -17.20 -0.99
N ALA A 268 3.45 -16.18 -0.54
CA ALA A 268 3.67 -15.51 0.75
C ALA A 268 2.84 -16.13 1.91
N GLY A 269 2.14 -17.24 1.67
CA GLY A 269 1.28 -17.88 2.66
C GLY A 269 -0.03 -17.15 2.94
N VAL A 270 -0.42 -16.21 2.08
CA VAL A 270 -1.62 -15.37 2.24
C VAL A 270 -2.70 -15.81 1.23
N PRO A 271 -3.92 -16.18 1.66
CA PRO A 271 -5.03 -16.41 0.75
C PRO A 271 -5.41 -15.12 0.01
N TRP A 272 -5.35 -15.17 -1.32
CA TRP A 272 -5.79 -14.02 -2.12
C TRP A 272 -7.30 -13.82 -2.04
N ARG A 273 -7.74 -12.59 -1.85
CA ARG A 273 -9.14 -12.16 -1.81
C ARG A 273 -9.29 -10.73 -2.30
N LEU A 274 -10.43 -10.40 -2.95
CA LEU A 274 -10.77 -9.08 -3.47
C LEU A 274 -12.18 -8.68 -3.07
#